data_b9decf4d3eb35fd227f90496bdfe3626
#
_entry.id   b9decf4d3eb35fd227f90496bdfe3626
#
_cell.length_a   1.000
_cell.length_b   1.000
_cell.length_c   1.000
_cell.angle_alpha   90.00
_cell.angle_beta   90.00
_cell.angle_gamma   90.00
#
_symmetry.space_group_name_H-M   'P 1'
#
loop_
_entity.id
_entity.type
_entity.pdbx_description
1 polymer ?
#
loop_
_entity_poly.entity_id
_entity_poly.type
_entity_poly.pdbx_seq_one_letter_code
_entity_poly.pdbx_strand_id
1 'polypeptide(L)'
;MALGSLLHAWSGIGLRHVPAGASRGVLDAAHAARSRRNRWNEAGTPTFYFASDIAVVVAEFGRHIQAELPDGQPERQARDVWNVPISLSRVADFRDPDTSASIGLSRIEDWIADIDRTQATARYVRQHTDVQALLVPSMGFLDDPTRWNVVVYLDRLDPRATFGTPVFVRRIVLDALGGA
;
A
#
# COMPACT_ATOMS: atom_id res chain seq x y z
N MET A 1 23.79 7.50 9.60
CA MET A 1 22.64 8.43 9.76
C MET A 1 21.54 7.72 10.56
N ALA A 2 20.86 8.38 11.50
CA ALA A 2 19.76 7.73 12.21
C ALA A 2 18.56 7.61 11.25
N LEU A 3 17.89 6.44 11.21
CA LEU A 3 16.74 6.20 10.31
C LEU A 3 15.63 7.27 10.46
N GLY A 4 15.45 7.80 11.66
CA GLY A 4 14.47 8.88 11.91
C GLY A 4 14.72 10.18 11.15
N SER A 5 15.97 10.46 10.72
CA SER A 5 16.31 11.64 9.93
C SER A 5 15.92 11.54 8.45
N LEU A 6 15.52 10.35 8.00
CA LEU A 6 15.03 10.11 6.63
C LEU A 6 13.51 10.22 6.51
N LEU A 7 12.81 10.40 7.64
CA LEU A 7 11.37 10.60 7.60
C LEU A 7 11.06 12.03 7.19
N HIS A 8 10.18 12.18 6.22
CA HIS A 8 9.77 13.48 5.69
C HIS A 8 8.24 13.60 5.61
N ALA A 9 7.75 14.83 5.49
CA ALA A 9 6.33 15.07 5.24
C ALA A 9 5.99 14.72 3.79
N TRP A 10 4.82 14.11 3.60
CA TRP A 10 4.29 13.77 2.28
C TRP A 10 2.80 14.07 2.22
N SER A 11 2.35 14.65 1.11
CA SER A 11 0.95 14.89 0.83
C SER A 11 0.65 14.56 -0.64
N GLY A 12 -0.49 13.95 -0.88
CA GLY A 12 -0.88 13.55 -2.23
C GLY A 12 -2.27 12.95 -2.28
N ILE A 13 -2.63 12.44 -3.45
CA ILE A 13 -3.86 11.69 -3.68
C ILE A 13 -3.48 10.24 -3.89
N GLY A 14 -4.03 9.36 -3.06
CA GLY A 14 -3.90 7.92 -3.23
C GLY A 14 -5.22 7.30 -3.68
N LEU A 15 -5.15 6.30 -4.55
CA LEU A 15 -6.31 5.53 -4.98
C LEU A 15 -6.49 4.31 -4.09
N ARG A 16 -7.73 4.10 -3.63
CA ARG A 16 -8.13 2.91 -2.89
C ARG A 16 -9.42 2.35 -3.47
N HIS A 17 -9.55 1.04 -3.46
CA HIS A 17 -10.76 0.37 -3.93
C HIS A 17 -11.44 -0.44 -2.82
N VAL A 18 -12.75 -0.62 -2.98
CA VAL A 18 -13.59 -1.48 -2.15
C VAL A 18 -14.47 -2.33 -3.05
N PRO A 19 -15.07 -3.45 -2.57
CA PRO A 19 -16.10 -4.16 -3.32
C PRO A 19 -17.18 -3.20 -3.82
N ALA A 20 -17.61 -3.37 -5.07
CA ALA A 20 -18.63 -2.49 -5.65
C ALA A 20 -19.93 -2.57 -4.84
N GLY A 21 -20.50 -1.41 -4.54
CA GLY A 21 -21.72 -1.31 -3.72
C GLY A 21 -21.52 -1.66 -2.24
N ALA A 22 -20.28 -1.71 -1.75
CA ALA A 22 -20.02 -1.95 -0.33
C ALA A 22 -20.75 -0.90 0.52
N SER A 23 -21.47 -1.36 1.56
CA SER A 23 -22.17 -0.50 2.53
C SER A 23 -21.21 0.29 3.43
N ARG A 24 -19.95 -0.12 3.49
CA ARG A 24 -18.90 0.52 4.29
C ARG A 24 -18.05 1.44 3.41
N GLY A 25 -17.68 2.59 3.97
CA GLY A 25 -16.87 3.57 3.26
C GLY A 25 -15.46 3.07 2.92
N VAL A 26 -14.81 3.68 1.95
CA VAL A 26 -13.43 3.35 1.53
C VAL A 26 -12.40 3.48 2.65
N LEU A 27 -12.66 4.26 3.68
CA LEU A 27 -11.83 4.44 4.88
C LEU A 27 -12.29 3.59 6.08
N ASP A 28 -13.16 2.58 5.88
CA ASP A 28 -13.49 1.65 6.95
C ASP A 28 -12.30 0.73 7.28
N ALA A 29 -11.82 0.83 8.51
CA ALA A 29 -10.69 0.09 9.02
C ALA A 29 -11.04 -1.29 9.62
N ALA A 30 -12.31 -1.69 9.62
CA ALA A 30 -12.76 -2.93 10.31
C ALA A 30 -12.03 -4.21 9.86
N HIS A 31 -11.44 -4.21 8.68
CA HIS A 31 -10.68 -5.34 8.12
C HIS A 31 -9.20 -5.03 7.88
N ALA A 32 -8.74 -3.83 8.22
CA ALA A 32 -7.39 -3.35 7.89
C ALA A 32 -6.24 -4.18 8.52
N ALA A 33 -6.52 -4.94 9.58
CA ALA A 33 -5.52 -5.74 10.29
C ALA A 33 -5.57 -7.24 9.96
N ARG A 34 -6.48 -7.70 9.09
CA ARG A 34 -6.77 -9.15 8.94
C ARG A 34 -5.86 -9.88 7.98
N SER A 35 -5.31 -9.22 6.96
CA SER A 35 -4.48 -9.89 5.96
C SER A 35 -3.14 -10.31 6.53
N ARG A 36 -2.77 -11.57 6.29
CA ARG A 36 -1.45 -12.14 6.63
C ARG A 36 -0.48 -12.08 5.46
N ARG A 37 -0.96 -11.78 4.25
CA ARG A 37 -0.16 -11.80 3.02
C ARG A 37 0.22 -10.41 2.53
N ASN A 38 -0.10 -9.39 3.31
CA ASN A 38 0.34 -8.04 2.98
C ASN A 38 1.86 -7.94 3.10
N ARG A 39 2.46 -7.34 2.11
CA ARG A 39 3.92 -7.22 2.01
C ARG A 39 4.53 -6.32 3.10
N TRP A 40 3.84 -5.28 3.50
CA TRP A 40 4.39 -4.22 4.36
C TRP A 40 3.75 -4.13 5.74
N ASN A 41 3.02 -5.15 6.15
CA ASN A 41 2.53 -5.27 7.51
C ASN A 41 2.26 -6.73 7.89
N GLU A 42 2.45 -7.03 9.14
CA GLU A 42 2.06 -8.31 9.73
C GLU A 42 0.57 -8.32 10.08
N ALA A 43 0.01 -9.50 10.25
CA ALA A 43 -1.35 -9.65 10.79
C ALA A 43 -1.46 -8.95 12.16
N GLY A 44 -2.57 -8.27 12.38
CA GLY A 44 -2.79 -7.47 13.59
C GLY A 44 -2.35 -6.00 13.47
N THR A 45 -1.59 -5.63 12.43
CA THR A 45 -1.22 -4.24 12.18
C THR A 45 -2.26 -3.57 11.27
N PRO A 46 -3.08 -2.63 11.78
CA PRO A 46 -4.09 -1.97 10.97
C PRO A 46 -3.44 -1.04 9.94
N THR A 47 -3.65 -1.35 8.67
CA THR A 47 -2.91 -0.71 7.57
C THR A 47 -3.82 -0.46 6.37
N PHE A 48 -3.71 0.72 5.78
CA PHE A 48 -4.30 1.02 4.48
C PHE A 48 -3.23 1.07 3.40
N TYR A 49 -3.59 0.58 2.22
CA TYR A 49 -2.80 0.65 0.99
C TYR A 49 -3.50 1.56 0.00
N PHE A 50 -2.75 2.50 -0.55
CA PHE A 50 -3.21 3.39 -1.61
C PHE A 50 -2.24 3.34 -2.78
N ALA A 51 -2.77 3.30 -3.98
CA ALA A 51 -2.01 3.26 -5.22
C ALA A 51 -1.86 4.67 -5.82
N SER A 52 -0.83 4.90 -6.63
CA SER A 52 -0.63 6.15 -7.36
C SER A 52 -1.66 6.38 -8.45
N ASP A 53 -2.11 5.32 -9.11
CA ASP A 53 -3.00 5.37 -10.26
C ASP A 53 -3.81 4.06 -10.44
N ILE A 54 -4.71 4.06 -11.42
CA ILE A 54 -5.58 2.91 -11.71
C ILE A 54 -4.79 1.68 -12.18
N ALA A 55 -3.70 1.86 -12.94
CA ALA A 55 -2.91 0.73 -13.42
C ALA A 55 -2.24 0.00 -12.24
N VAL A 56 -1.77 0.75 -11.23
CA VAL A 56 -1.25 0.17 -9.98
C VAL A 56 -2.35 -0.55 -9.21
N VAL A 57 -3.56 0.03 -9.09
CA VAL A 57 -4.72 -0.65 -8.46
C VAL A 57 -4.98 -2.00 -9.12
N VAL A 58 -5.03 -2.04 -10.45
CA VAL A 58 -5.29 -3.25 -11.24
C VAL A 58 -4.18 -4.29 -11.02
N ALA A 59 -2.92 -3.88 -11.14
CA ALA A 59 -1.78 -4.78 -11.00
C ALA A 59 -1.65 -5.40 -9.60
N GLU A 60 -1.83 -4.61 -8.54
CA GLU A 60 -1.74 -5.09 -7.17
C GLU A 60 -2.93 -5.99 -6.82
N PHE A 61 -4.14 -5.64 -7.24
CA PHE A 61 -5.33 -6.43 -7.00
C PHE A 61 -5.28 -7.77 -7.77
N GLY A 62 -4.85 -7.77 -9.03
CA GLY A 62 -4.70 -8.99 -9.82
C GLY A 62 -3.76 -10.00 -9.16
N ARG A 63 -2.63 -9.52 -8.64
CA ARG A 63 -1.69 -10.38 -7.87
C ARG A 63 -2.31 -10.93 -6.58
N HIS A 64 -3.07 -10.11 -5.86
CA HIS A 64 -3.72 -10.53 -4.62
C HIS A 64 -4.76 -11.63 -4.88
N ILE A 65 -5.58 -11.48 -5.92
CA ILE A 65 -6.56 -12.49 -6.33
C ILE A 65 -5.87 -13.78 -6.75
N GLN A 66 -4.84 -13.71 -7.62
CA GLN A 66 -4.11 -14.91 -8.07
C GLN A 66 -3.52 -15.71 -6.91
N ALA A 67 -3.12 -15.04 -5.83
CA ALA A 67 -2.58 -15.70 -4.65
C ALA A 67 -3.65 -16.35 -3.74
N GLU A 68 -4.91 -15.98 -3.88
CA GLU A 68 -6.00 -16.41 -2.98
C GLU A 68 -7.02 -17.34 -3.65
N LEU A 69 -7.04 -17.43 -4.99
CA LEU A 69 -7.98 -18.29 -5.70
C LEU A 69 -7.48 -19.73 -5.77
N PRO A 70 -8.41 -20.73 -5.56
CA PRO A 70 -8.15 -22.11 -5.93
C PRO A 70 -7.94 -22.23 -7.44
N ASP A 71 -7.06 -23.15 -7.88
CA ASP A 71 -6.75 -23.39 -9.28
C ASP A 71 -8.01 -23.50 -10.14
N GLY A 72 -8.14 -22.65 -11.14
CA GLY A 72 -9.06 -22.82 -12.28
C GLY A 72 -10.35 -22.00 -12.27
N GLN A 73 -10.58 -21.07 -11.36
CA GLN A 73 -11.76 -20.20 -11.42
C GLN A 73 -11.41 -18.72 -11.64
N PRO A 74 -11.77 -18.13 -12.80
CA PRO A 74 -11.73 -16.68 -12.96
C PRO A 74 -12.85 -16.04 -12.13
N GLU A 75 -12.52 -15.41 -11.02
CA GLU A 75 -13.48 -14.60 -10.31
C GLU A 75 -13.46 -13.18 -10.85
N ARG A 76 -14.56 -12.78 -11.48
CA ARG A 76 -14.80 -11.38 -11.84
C ARG A 76 -15.23 -10.60 -10.63
N GLN A 77 -14.44 -9.60 -10.25
CA GLN A 77 -14.78 -8.74 -9.12
C GLN A 77 -14.96 -7.30 -9.57
N ALA A 78 -16.16 -6.76 -9.34
CA ALA A 78 -16.39 -5.32 -9.50
C ALA A 78 -15.88 -4.57 -8.28
N ARG A 79 -15.10 -3.50 -8.52
CA ARG A 79 -14.50 -2.65 -7.48
C ARG A 79 -14.82 -1.18 -7.75
N ASP A 80 -15.24 -0.49 -6.71
CA ASP A 80 -15.39 0.96 -6.72
C ASP A 80 -14.08 1.60 -6.28
N VAL A 81 -13.51 2.46 -7.14
CA VAL A 81 -12.22 3.13 -6.92
C VAL A 81 -12.47 4.57 -6.48
N TRP A 82 -11.71 5.01 -5.48
CA TRP A 82 -11.83 6.31 -4.87
C TRP A 82 -10.48 7.02 -4.79
N ASN A 83 -10.46 8.31 -5.08
CA ASN A 83 -9.38 9.21 -4.74
C ASN A 83 -9.51 9.60 -3.28
N VAL A 84 -8.43 9.51 -2.53
CA VAL A 84 -8.34 9.90 -1.13
C VAL A 84 -7.19 10.88 -0.98
N PRO A 85 -7.46 12.16 -0.62
CA PRO A 85 -6.41 13.08 -0.21
C PRO A 85 -5.76 12.59 1.09
N ILE A 86 -4.43 12.59 1.14
CA ILE A 86 -3.64 12.08 2.27
C ILE A 86 -2.59 13.10 2.64
N SER A 87 -2.44 13.38 3.94
CA SER A 87 -1.39 14.24 4.47
C SER A 87 -0.72 13.56 5.66
N LEU A 88 0.59 13.36 5.56
CA LEU A 88 1.42 12.63 6.51
C LEU A 88 2.66 13.46 6.85
N SER A 89 3.09 13.43 8.09
CA SER A 89 4.28 14.18 8.53
C SER A 89 5.55 13.34 8.58
N ARG A 90 5.44 12.00 8.61
CA ARG A 90 6.56 11.10 8.85
C ARG A 90 6.49 9.86 7.95
N VAL A 91 7.01 9.99 6.73
CA VAL A 91 7.00 8.96 5.69
C VAL A 91 8.43 8.53 5.40
N ALA A 92 8.68 7.21 5.36
CA ALA A 92 9.90 6.64 4.81
C ALA A 92 9.71 6.33 3.33
N ASP A 93 10.48 6.97 2.46
CA ASP A 93 10.39 6.77 1.00
C ASP A 93 11.40 5.73 0.51
N PHE A 94 10.97 4.50 0.35
CA PHE A 94 11.81 3.41 -0.16
C PHE A 94 12.01 3.45 -1.68
N ARG A 95 11.46 4.41 -2.39
CA ARG A 95 11.83 4.70 -3.79
C ARG A 95 13.17 5.42 -3.87
N ASP A 96 13.56 6.08 -2.76
CA ASP A 96 14.87 6.67 -2.58
C ASP A 96 15.88 5.60 -2.13
N PRO A 97 16.95 5.33 -2.92
CA PRO A 97 17.97 4.34 -2.59
C PRO A 97 18.67 4.59 -1.24
N ASP A 98 18.82 5.84 -0.83
CA ASP A 98 19.49 6.21 0.42
C ASP A 98 18.68 5.74 1.64
N THR A 99 17.35 5.69 1.52
CA THR A 99 16.47 5.15 2.57
C THR A 99 16.75 3.66 2.80
N SER A 100 16.85 2.85 1.76
CA SER A 100 17.21 1.42 1.87
C SER A 100 18.64 1.23 2.40
N ALA A 101 19.60 2.01 1.89
CA ALA A 101 21.01 1.95 2.32
C ALA A 101 21.18 2.28 3.81
N SER A 102 20.36 3.19 4.36
CA SER A 102 20.42 3.60 5.76
C SER A 102 20.12 2.48 6.77
N ILE A 103 19.42 1.45 6.34
CA ILE A 103 19.09 0.26 7.13
C ILE A 103 19.90 -0.97 6.69
N GLY A 104 20.96 -0.77 5.91
CA GLY A 104 21.87 -1.82 5.47
C GLY A 104 21.29 -2.72 4.37
N LEU A 105 20.29 -2.24 3.63
CA LEU A 105 19.72 -2.95 2.50
C LEU A 105 20.24 -2.39 1.17
N SER A 106 20.27 -3.25 0.16
CA SER A 106 20.47 -2.87 -1.24
C SER A 106 19.26 -2.10 -1.78
N ARG A 107 19.27 -1.84 -3.09
CA ARG A 107 18.13 -1.24 -3.78
C ARG A 107 16.87 -2.07 -3.55
N ILE A 108 15.73 -1.40 -3.40
CA ILE A 108 14.47 -2.06 -3.05
C ILE A 108 14.06 -3.13 -4.09
N GLU A 109 14.37 -2.93 -5.35
CA GLU A 109 14.06 -3.85 -6.44
C GLU A 109 14.69 -5.24 -6.25
N ASP A 110 15.82 -5.30 -5.52
CA ASP A 110 16.55 -6.55 -5.28
C ASP A 110 15.89 -7.44 -4.21
N TRP A 111 14.99 -6.89 -3.39
CA TRP A 111 14.40 -7.61 -2.26
C TRP A 111 12.90 -7.42 -2.07
N ILE A 112 12.24 -6.51 -2.80
CA ILE A 112 10.81 -6.24 -2.63
C ILE A 112 9.91 -7.46 -2.92
N ALA A 113 10.37 -8.41 -3.72
CA ALA A 113 9.64 -9.64 -4.01
C ALA A 113 9.55 -10.59 -2.80
N ASP A 114 10.51 -10.52 -1.87
CA ASP A 114 10.55 -11.32 -0.65
C ASP A 114 9.59 -10.74 0.41
N ILE A 115 8.49 -11.46 0.69
CA ILE A 115 7.46 -11.02 1.64
C ILE A 115 8.02 -11.00 3.07
N ASP A 116 8.79 -11.99 3.46
CA ASP A 116 9.33 -12.08 4.83
C ASP A 116 10.30 -10.92 5.07
N ARG A 117 11.11 -10.60 4.09
CA ARG A 117 12.05 -9.47 4.15
C ARG A 117 11.33 -8.12 4.19
N THR A 118 10.31 -7.92 3.38
CA THR A 118 9.53 -6.68 3.39
C THR A 118 8.76 -6.50 4.69
N GLN A 119 8.17 -7.56 5.25
CA GLN A 119 7.53 -7.53 6.56
C GLN A 119 8.53 -7.26 7.68
N ALA A 120 9.69 -7.92 7.67
CA ALA A 120 10.77 -7.68 8.64
C ALA A 120 11.27 -6.22 8.56
N THR A 121 11.44 -5.68 7.35
CA THR A 121 11.83 -4.28 7.14
C THR A 121 10.77 -3.32 7.69
N ALA A 122 9.50 -3.52 7.37
CA ALA A 122 8.41 -2.71 7.88
C ALA A 122 8.34 -2.74 9.41
N ARG A 123 8.47 -3.91 10.02
CA ARG A 123 8.54 -4.08 11.47
C ARG A 123 9.73 -3.33 12.06
N TYR A 124 10.92 -3.48 11.50
CA TYR A 124 12.13 -2.80 11.95
C TYR A 124 11.95 -1.28 11.96
N VAL A 125 11.50 -0.72 10.84
CA VAL A 125 11.27 0.74 10.72
C VAL A 125 10.25 1.22 11.75
N ARG A 126 9.15 0.49 11.93
CA ARG A 126 8.11 0.82 12.91
C ARG A 126 8.60 0.76 14.37
N GLN A 127 9.50 -0.16 14.69
CA GLN A 127 10.05 -0.32 16.03
C GLN A 127 11.08 0.76 16.38
N HIS A 128 11.82 1.27 15.40
CA HIS A 128 12.93 2.18 15.61
C HIS A 128 12.61 3.64 15.24
N THR A 129 11.41 3.90 14.75
CA THR A 129 10.97 5.25 14.38
C THR A 129 9.49 5.44 14.69
N ASP A 130 9.02 6.66 14.58
CA ASP A 130 7.61 7.05 14.65
C ASP A 130 6.98 7.20 13.24
N VAL A 131 7.43 6.36 12.29
CA VAL A 131 6.92 6.32 10.92
C VAL A 131 5.40 6.15 10.90
N GLN A 132 4.74 6.96 10.09
CA GLN A 132 3.29 6.88 9.82
C GLN A 132 2.97 6.09 8.56
N ALA A 133 3.87 6.10 7.58
CA ALA A 133 3.69 5.39 6.33
C ALA A 133 5.00 5.05 5.64
N LEU A 134 4.96 4.06 4.76
CA LEU A 134 6.00 3.75 3.79
C LEU A 134 5.51 4.14 2.39
N LEU A 135 6.34 4.82 1.62
CA LEU A 135 6.15 5.04 0.21
C LEU A 135 7.06 4.08 -0.54
N VAL A 136 6.46 3.18 -1.31
CA VAL A 136 7.16 2.04 -1.91
C VAL A 136 6.85 1.93 -3.41
N PRO A 137 7.77 1.45 -4.25
CA PRO A 137 7.46 1.19 -5.65
C PRO A 137 6.35 0.13 -5.77
N SER A 138 5.57 0.21 -6.84
CA SER A 138 4.62 -0.86 -7.17
C SER A 138 5.36 -2.06 -7.71
N MET A 139 5.00 -3.25 -7.22
CA MET A 139 5.54 -4.52 -7.73
C MET A 139 5.25 -4.76 -9.22
N GLY A 140 4.22 -4.10 -9.77
CA GLY A 140 3.87 -4.21 -11.18
C GLY A 140 4.71 -3.35 -12.09
N PHE A 141 5.45 -2.40 -11.53
CA PHE A 141 6.08 -1.30 -12.25
C PHE A 141 7.38 -0.90 -11.57
N LEU A 142 8.27 -1.88 -11.30
CA LEU A 142 9.53 -1.62 -10.59
C LEU A 142 10.50 -0.72 -11.37
N ASP A 143 10.32 -0.63 -12.68
CA ASP A 143 11.07 0.23 -13.59
C ASP A 143 10.49 1.66 -13.70
N ASP A 144 9.33 1.91 -13.11
CA ASP A 144 8.65 3.21 -13.14
C ASP A 144 8.47 3.79 -11.72
N PRO A 145 9.37 4.67 -11.25
CA PRO A 145 9.31 5.25 -9.91
C PRO A 145 8.11 6.19 -9.70
N THR A 146 7.39 6.57 -10.75
CA THR A 146 6.16 7.35 -10.65
C THR A 146 4.97 6.49 -10.22
N ARG A 147 5.09 5.16 -10.29
CA ARG A 147 4.08 4.18 -9.91
C ARG A 147 4.41 3.56 -8.57
N TRP A 148 3.67 3.96 -7.57
CA TRP A 148 3.95 3.65 -6.17
C TRP A 148 2.70 3.22 -5.40
N ASN A 149 2.96 2.64 -4.23
CA ASN A 149 1.97 2.48 -3.18
C ASN A 149 2.38 3.27 -1.93
N VAL A 150 1.43 3.91 -1.26
CA VAL A 150 1.63 4.40 0.10
C VAL A 150 0.92 3.47 1.08
N VAL A 151 1.68 2.99 2.05
CA VAL A 151 1.28 2.01 3.07
C VAL A 151 1.15 2.75 4.39
N VAL A 152 -0.08 3.01 4.83
CA VAL A 152 -0.38 3.90 5.97
C VAL A 152 -0.75 3.09 7.20
N TYR A 153 -0.01 3.28 8.30
CA TYR A 153 -0.21 2.60 9.58
C TYR A 153 -1.21 3.36 10.45
N LEU A 154 -2.43 2.83 10.58
CA LEU A 154 -3.55 3.53 11.21
C LEU A 154 -3.38 3.71 12.73
N ASP A 155 -2.60 2.88 13.37
CA ASP A 155 -2.25 2.97 14.78
C ASP A 155 -1.20 4.05 15.11
N ARG A 156 -0.69 4.76 14.08
CA ARG A 156 0.35 5.79 14.18
C ARG A 156 -0.13 7.19 13.83
N LEU A 157 -1.43 7.39 13.65
CA LEU A 157 -1.98 8.65 13.16
C LEU A 157 -3.39 8.91 13.69
N ASP A 158 -3.83 10.16 13.56
CA ASP A 158 -5.23 10.52 13.64
C ASP A 158 -5.86 10.45 12.23
N PRO A 159 -6.79 9.52 11.98
CA PRO A 159 -7.39 9.36 10.66
C PRO A 159 -8.11 10.63 10.16
N ARG A 160 -8.69 11.43 11.08
CA ARG A 160 -9.43 12.66 10.72
C ARG A 160 -8.50 13.77 10.24
N ALA A 161 -7.30 13.83 10.81
CA ALA A 161 -6.29 14.80 10.39
C ALA A 161 -5.52 14.35 9.15
N THR A 162 -5.50 13.04 8.88
CA THR A 162 -4.68 12.43 7.83
C THR A 162 -5.41 12.32 6.49
N PHE A 163 -6.70 11.95 6.52
CA PHE A 163 -7.47 11.68 5.30
C PHE A 163 -8.48 12.77 5.03
N GLY A 164 -8.44 13.34 3.82
CA GLY A 164 -9.49 14.21 3.31
C GLY A 164 -10.72 13.42 2.84
N THR A 165 -11.72 14.14 2.34
CA THR A 165 -12.96 13.53 1.83
C THR A 165 -12.68 12.68 0.60
N PRO A 166 -13.01 11.38 0.61
CA PRO A 166 -12.86 10.52 -0.56
C PRO A 166 -13.79 10.94 -1.69
N VAL A 167 -13.28 10.89 -2.93
CA VAL A 167 -14.05 11.19 -4.15
C VAL A 167 -14.11 9.95 -5.02
N PHE A 168 -15.33 9.52 -5.36
CA PHE A 168 -15.53 8.39 -6.26
C PHE A 168 -14.94 8.70 -7.65
N VAL A 169 -14.15 7.77 -8.18
CA VAL A 169 -13.53 7.90 -9.51
C VAL A 169 -14.34 7.12 -10.53
N ARG A 170 -14.41 5.80 -10.36
CA ARG A 170 -15.14 4.91 -11.24
C ARG A 170 -15.25 3.50 -10.69
N ARG A 171 -16.13 2.71 -11.30
CA ARG A 171 -16.16 1.26 -11.11
C ARG A 171 -15.26 0.59 -12.13
N ILE A 172 -14.49 -0.39 -11.69
CA ILE A 172 -13.69 -1.28 -12.54
C ILE A 172 -14.13 -2.72 -12.33
N VAL A 173 -13.99 -3.55 -13.35
CA VAL A 173 -14.18 -5.00 -13.25
C VAL A 173 -12.82 -5.63 -13.47
N LEU A 174 -12.39 -6.44 -12.53
CA LEU A 174 -11.10 -7.11 -12.56
C LEU A 174 -11.31 -8.60 -12.74
N ASP A 175 -10.61 -9.18 -13.70
CA ASP A 175 -10.55 -10.62 -13.92
C ASP A 175 -9.26 -11.16 -13.30
N ALA A 176 -9.35 -12.30 -12.62
CA ALA A 176 -8.20 -12.98 -12.02
C ALA A 176 -7.10 -13.36 -13.04
N LEU A 177 -7.41 -13.34 -14.34
CA LEU A 177 -6.48 -13.67 -15.42
C LEU A 177 -5.79 -12.43 -16.04
N GLY A 178 -5.90 -11.24 -15.42
CA GLY A 178 -5.09 -10.07 -15.82
C GLY A 178 -5.51 -9.38 -17.11
N GLY A 179 -6.73 -9.59 -17.58
CA GLY A 179 -7.34 -8.82 -18.66
C GLY A 179 -8.15 -7.63 -18.09
N ALA A 180 -7.74 -6.41 -18.39
CA ALA A 180 -8.56 -5.22 -18.23
C ALA A 180 -9.23 -4.89 -19.56
#